data_e6cf08b4b8f9deb0351158a6c4aa22aa
#
_entry.id   e6cf08b4b8f9deb0351158a6c4aa22aa
#
_cell.length_a   1.000
_cell.length_b   1.000
_cell.length_c   1.000
_cell.angle_alpha   90.00
_cell.angle_beta   90.00
_cell.angle_gamma   90.00
#
_symmetry.space_group_name_H-M   'P 1'
#
loop_
_entity.id
_entity.type
_entity.pdbx_description
1 polymer ?
#
loop_
_entity_poly.entity_id
_entity_poly.type
_entity_poly.pdbx_seq_one_letter_code
_entity_poly.pdbx_strand_id
1 'polypeptide(L)'
;METGFGWIEVDGMRYNHDIVIHADRTITKRKKKLSKGLKGEYGHTPIDDTELGFLFDEKPALVFIGTGQYGDLPVTPAAEQLLKRYIIVIKPTPTILPLIGSELRKFAAVLHVTC
;
A
#
# COMPACT_ATOMS: atom_id res chain seq x y z
N MET A 1 -9.72 -7.34 10.01
CA MET A 1 -8.92 -7.44 8.77
C MET A 1 -7.99 -8.63 8.84
N GLU A 2 -7.91 -9.39 7.76
CA GLU A 2 -7.03 -10.55 7.63
C GLU A 2 -6.34 -10.54 6.29
N THR A 3 -5.22 -11.25 6.18
CA THR A 3 -4.52 -11.43 4.92
C THR A 3 -3.78 -12.77 4.91
N GLY A 4 -3.67 -13.33 3.73
CA GLY A 4 -2.81 -14.47 3.42
C GLY A 4 -2.23 -14.25 2.03
N PHE A 5 -1.43 -15.21 1.57
CA PHE A 5 -0.77 -15.06 0.28
C PHE A 5 -1.81 -14.93 -0.84
N GLY A 6 -1.79 -13.81 -1.53
CA GLY A 6 -2.66 -13.54 -2.67
C GLY A 6 -4.04 -12.97 -2.33
N TRP A 7 -4.33 -12.71 -1.05
CA TRP A 7 -5.63 -12.17 -0.68
C TRP A 7 -5.58 -11.28 0.57
N ILE A 8 -6.58 -10.43 0.70
CA ILE A 8 -6.79 -9.58 1.88
C ILE A 8 -8.29 -9.41 2.11
N GLU A 9 -8.69 -9.38 3.37
CA GLU A 9 -10.09 -9.18 3.76
C GLU A 9 -10.19 -7.94 4.63
N VAL A 10 -11.05 -7.02 4.23
CA VAL A 10 -11.30 -5.76 4.96
C VAL A 10 -12.82 -5.61 5.11
N ASP A 11 -13.27 -5.42 6.35
CA ASP A 11 -14.70 -5.22 6.67
C ASP A 11 -15.62 -6.28 6.04
N GLY A 12 -15.18 -7.54 6.06
CA GLY A 12 -15.95 -8.66 5.54
C GLY A 12 -15.87 -8.87 4.03
N MET A 13 -15.16 -8.01 3.30
CA MET A 13 -14.95 -8.15 1.86
C MET A 13 -13.57 -8.71 1.56
N ARG A 14 -13.50 -9.75 0.75
CA ARG A 14 -12.24 -10.36 0.32
C ARG A 14 -11.82 -9.86 -1.05
N TYR A 15 -10.56 -9.46 -1.14
CA TYR A 15 -9.90 -9.02 -2.37
C TYR A 15 -8.76 -9.97 -2.69
N ASN A 16 -8.70 -10.48 -3.92
CA ASN A 16 -7.63 -11.38 -4.38
C ASN A 16 -6.58 -10.63 -5.20
N HIS A 17 -6.28 -9.42 -4.81
CA HIS A 17 -5.31 -8.54 -5.46
C HIS A 17 -4.87 -7.46 -4.47
N ASP A 18 -3.80 -6.74 -4.81
CA ASP A 18 -3.37 -5.58 -4.04
C ASP A 18 -4.46 -4.51 -4.03
N ILE A 19 -4.60 -3.85 -2.90
CA ILE A 19 -5.62 -2.80 -2.72
C ILE A 19 -5.00 -1.48 -2.28
N VAL A 20 -5.75 -0.41 -2.54
CA VAL A 20 -5.51 0.91 -1.97
C VAL A 20 -6.71 1.24 -1.08
N ILE A 21 -6.43 1.63 0.17
CA ILE A 21 -7.45 2.21 1.05
C ILE A 21 -7.24 3.72 0.98
N HIS A 22 -8.23 4.42 0.45
CA HIS A 22 -8.20 5.87 0.31
C HIS A 22 -8.52 6.55 1.63
N ALA A 23 -8.20 7.84 1.72
CA ALA A 23 -8.39 8.60 2.96
C ALA A 23 -9.85 8.69 3.40
N ASP A 24 -10.80 8.54 2.48
CA ASP A 24 -12.24 8.47 2.76
C ASP A 24 -12.72 7.05 3.09
N ARG A 25 -11.79 6.10 3.21
CA ARG A 25 -12.03 4.67 3.49
C ARG A 25 -12.56 3.85 2.32
N THR A 26 -12.71 4.41 1.13
CA THR A 26 -13.02 3.61 -0.06
C THR A 26 -11.82 2.76 -0.44
N ILE A 27 -12.08 1.60 -1.05
CA ILE A 27 -11.07 0.64 -1.43
C ILE A 27 -11.09 0.46 -2.94
N THR A 28 -9.92 0.58 -3.56
CA THR A 28 -9.74 0.33 -4.99
C THR A 28 -8.61 -0.66 -5.21
N LYS A 29 -8.55 -1.25 -6.40
CA LYS A 29 -7.43 -2.10 -6.80
C LYS A 29 -6.18 -1.23 -7.00
N ARG A 30 -5.02 -1.71 -6.53
CA ARG A 30 -3.75 -1.03 -6.78
C ARG A 30 -3.47 -0.95 -8.29
N LYS A 31 -3.09 0.24 -8.75
CA LYS A 31 -2.81 0.50 -10.19
C LYS A 31 -1.38 0.14 -10.54
N LYS A 32 -1.05 -1.15 -10.52
CA LYS A 32 0.31 -1.65 -10.82
C LYS A 32 0.83 -1.23 -12.18
N LYS A 33 -0.04 -1.04 -13.15
CA LYS A 33 0.37 -0.65 -14.51
C LYS A 33 1.15 0.67 -14.54
N LEU A 34 0.97 1.54 -13.57
CA LEU A 34 1.71 2.80 -13.47
C LEU A 34 3.18 2.57 -13.12
N SER A 35 3.51 1.46 -12.46
CA SER A 35 4.86 1.09 -12.04
C SER A 35 5.41 -0.15 -12.76
N LYS A 36 4.62 -0.75 -13.65
CA LYS A 36 4.91 -2.06 -14.25
C LYS A 36 6.18 -2.08 -15.08
N GLY A 37 6.56 -0.95 -15.69
CA GLY A 37 7.79 -0.85 -16.45
C GLY A 37 9.06 -1.05 -15.64
N LEU A 38 8.98 -0.97 -14.31
CA LEU A 38 10.10 -1.14 -13.40
C LEU A 38 10.29 -2.59 -12.94
N LYS A 39 9.38 -3.49 -13.30
CA LYS A 39 9.41 -4.89 -12.83
C LYS A 39 10.72 -5.61 -13.19
N GLY A 40 11.24 -5.37 -14.39
CA GLY A 40 12.50 -5.98 -14.84
C GLY A 40 13.70 -5.57 -14.00
N GLU A 41 13.72 -4.33 -13.48
CA GLU A 41 14.79 -3.81 -12.64
C GLU A 41 14.72 -4.35 -11.22
N TYR A 42 13.51 -4.47 -10.65
CA TYR A 42 13.31 -4.81 -9.24
C TYR A 42 12.90 -6.27 -9.00
N GLY A 43 12.60 -7.04 -10.05
CA GLY A 43 12.09 -8.41 -9.92
C GLY A 43 10.62 -8.49 -9.50
N HIS A 44 10.04 -7.40 -9.03
CA HIS A 44 8.64 -7.23 -8.67
C HIS A 44 8.16 -5.90 -9.23
N THR A 45 6.84 -5.69 -9.32
CA THR A 45 6.30 -4.37 -9.63
C THR A 45 6.38 -3.50 -8.37
N PRO A 46 7.38 -2.61 -8.25
CA PRO A 46 7.62 -1.87 -7.00
C PRO A 46 6.54 -0.82 -6.75
N ILE A 47 6.49 -0.30 -5.51
CA ILE A 47 5.77 0.94 -5.23
C ILE A 47 6.59 2.09 -5.79
N ASP A 48 6.03 2.82 -6.77
CA ASP A 48 6.68 3.97 -7.38
C ASP A 48 5.84 5.22 -7.15
N ASP A 49 6.46 6.40 -7.29
CA ASP A 49 5.78 7.68 -7.06
C ASP A 49 4.59 7.89 -8.01
N THR A 50 4.65 7.31 -9.22
CA THR A 50 3.57 7.43 -10.20
C THR A 50 2.23 6.90 -9.70
N GLU A 51 2.22 5.88 -8.84
CA GLU A 51 0.98 5.34 -8.29
C GLU A 51 0.53 6.04 -7.00
N LEU A 52 1.34 6.94 -6.45
CA LEU A 52 1.09 7.63 -5.19
C LEU A 52 0.52 9.05 -5.37
N GLY A 53 0.25 9.47 -6.60
CA GLY A 53 -0.25 10.82 -6.88
C GLY A 53 -1.54 11.17 -6.16
N PHE A 54 -2.40 10.19 -5.88
CA PHE A 54 -3.65 10.39 -5.16
C PHE A 54 -3.47 10.99 -3.76
N LEU A 55 -2.28 10.82 -3.15
CA LEU A 55 -2.01 11.34 -1.82
C LEU A 55 -2.05 12.87 -1.77
N PHE A 56 -1.68 13.54 -2.87
CA PHE A 56 -1.70 15.00 -2.94
C PHE A 56 -3.13 15.55 -2.82
N ASP A 57 -4.09 14.86 -3.38
CA ASP A 57 -5.50 15.27 -3.36
C ASP A 57 -6.18 14.87 -2.05
N GLU A 58 -5.86 13.69 -1.54
CA GLU A 58 -6.53 13.13 -0.37
C GLU A 58 -5.98 13.65 0.96
N LYS A 59 -4.72 14.08 0.99
CA LYS A 59 -4.06 14.72 2.14
C LYS A 59 -4.21 13.93 3.45
N PRO A 60 -3.80 12.64 3.48
CA PRO A 60 -3.86 11.87 4.73
C PRO A 60 -2.86 12.41 5.75
N ALA A 61 -3.14 12.17 7.05
CA ALA A 61 -2.19 12.47 8.11
C ALA A 61 -1.03 11.48 8.11
N LEU A 62 -1.29 10.22 7.72
CA LEU A 62 -0.25 9.20 7.60
C LEU A 62 -0.57 8.22 6.49
N VAL A 63 0.47 7.48 6.06
CA VAL A 63 0.38 6.51 4.98
C VAL A 63 0.96 5.19 5.45
N PHE A 64 0.22 4.11 5.24
CA PHE A 64 0.69 2.74 5.45
C PHE A 64 1.07 2.11 4.12
N ILE A 65 2.23 1.49 4.07
CA ILE A 65 2.67 0.69 2.92
C ILE A 65 2.88 -0.73 3.42
N GLY A 66 2.01 -1.64 2.99
CA GLY A 66 2.15 -3.07 3.24
C GLY A 66 2.95 -3.71 2.13
N THR A 67 4.14 -4.22 2.45
CA THR A 67 5.11 -4.69 1.48
C THR A 67 4.99 -6.18 1.15
N GLY A 68 3.82 -6.76 1.38
CA GLY A 68 3.54 -8.16 1.07
C GLY A 68 3.65 -9.07 2.27
N GLN A 69 3.38 -10.36 2.06
CA GLN A 69 3.36 -11.35 3.14
C GLN A 69 4.74 -11.52 3.79
N TYR A 70 5.82 -11.36 3.01
CA TYR A 70 7.20 -11.49 3.47
C TYR A 70 7.95 -10.16 3.50
N GLY A 71 7.30 -9.07 3.11
CA GLY A 71 7.92 -7.76 3.08
C GLY A 71 8.90 -7.52 1.93
N ASP A 72 8.78 -8.28 0.84
CA ASP A 72 9.75 -8.25 -0.26
C ASP A 72 9.46 -7.18 -1.32
N LEU A 73 8.31 -6.51 -1.26
CA LEU A 73 7.98 -5.49 -2.26
C LEU A 73 8.87 -4.26 -2.09
N PRO A 74 9.66 -3.90 -3.10
CA PRO A 74 10.49 -2.72 -3.00
C PRO A 74 9.69 -1.43 -3.15
N VAL A 75 10.21 -0.36 -2.53
CA VAL A 75 9.71 1.01 -2.68
C VAL A 75 10.82 1.78 -3.39
N THR A 76 10.50 2.43 -4.49
CA THR A 76 11.52 3.15 -5.28
C THR A 76 12.03 4.39 -4.52
N PRO A 77 13.25 4.88 -4.84
CA PRO A 77 13.73 6.12 -4.26
C PRO A 77 12.80 7.31 -4.50
N ALA A 78 12.17 7.39 -5.66
CA ALA A 78 11.21 8.45 -5.97
C ALA A 78 9.97 8.36 -5.07
N ALA A 79 9.46 7.14 -4.82
CA ALA A 79 8.34 6.94 -3.92
C ALA A 79 8.73 7.29 -2.47
N GLU A 80 9.92 6.87 -2.01
CA GLU A 80 10.41 7.23 -0.68
C GLU A 80 10.49 8.75 -0.50
N GLN A 81 10.98 9.46 -1.51
CA GLN A 81 11.09 10.90 -1.46
C GLN A 81 9.72 11.58 -1.35
N LEU A 82 8.74 11.10 -2.09
CA LEU A 82 7.37 11.59 -2.03
C LEU A 82 6.77 11.33 -0.64
N LEU A 83 6.97 10.13 -0.11
CA LEU A 83 6.40 9.70 1.17
C LEU A 83 6.97 10.46 2.37
N LYS A 84 8.14 11.07 2.25
CA LYS A 84 8.73 11.90 3.32
C LYS A 84 7.86 13.09 3.74
N ARG A 85 6.89 13.46 2.93
CA ARG A 85 5.92 14.53 3.24
C ARG A 85 4.87 14.11 4.28
N TYR A 86 4.80 12.80 4.58
CA TYR A 86 3.78 12.21 5.46
C TYR A 86 4.44 11.46 6.60
N ILE A 87 3.66 11.20 7.65
CA ILE A 87 4.03 10.17 8.61
C ILE A 87 3.82 8.83 7.88
N ILE A 88 4.87 8.00 7.79
CA ILE A 88 4.81 6.76 7.04
C ILE A 88 5.14 5.56 7.90
N VAL A 89 4.46 4.44 7.61
CA VAL A 89 4.74 3.13 8.21
C VAL A 89 4.88 2.13 7.07
N ILE A 90 6.07 1.61 6.86
CA ILE A 90 6.37 0.63 5.82
C ILE A 90 6.77 -0.67 6.51
N LYS A 91 5.94 -1.69 6.37
CA LYS A 91 6.13 -3.00 7.01
C LYS A 91 5.46 -4.09 6.19
N PRO A 92 5.77 -5.37 6.43
CA PRO A 92 5.00 -6.47 5.83
C PRO A 92 3.51 -6.32 6.07
N THR A 93 2.70 -6.68 5.10
CA THR A 93 1.25 -6.47 5.16
C THR A 93 0.59 -7.08 6.40
N PRO A 94 0.93 -8.33 6.84
CA PRO A 94 0.34 -8.87 8.06
C PRO A 94 0.64 -8.03 9.30
N THR A 95 1.79 -7.39 9.37
CA THR A 95 2.18 -6.53 10.49
C THR A 95 1.40 -5.22 10.47
N ILE A 96 1.08 -4.72 9.30
CA ILE A 96 0.40 -3.42 9.14
C ILE A 96 -1.08 -3.49 9.48
N LEU A 97 -1.77 -4.60 9.21
CA LEU A 97 -3.22 -4.68 9.40
C LEU A 97 -3.70 -4.32 10.81
N PRO A 98 -3.07 -4.82 11.90
CA PRO A 98 -3.47 -4.39 13.24
C PRO A 98 -3.28 -2.90 13.48
N LEU A 99 -2.25 -2.29 12.89
CA LEU A 99 -1.98 -0.87 13.02
C LEU A 99 -3.07 -0.05 12.33
N ILE A 100 -3.51 -0.47 11.15
CA ILE A 100 -4.62 0.17 10.44
C ILE A 100 -5.91 0.05 11.26
N GLY A 101 -6.17 -1.11 11.82
CA GLY A 101 -7.39 -1.37 12.61
C GLY A 101 -7.52 -0.49 13.83
N SER A 102 -6.43 -0.03 14.41
CA SER A 102 -6.42 0.84 15.59
C SER A 102 -6.18 2.31 15.28
N GLU A 103 -5.99 2.68 13.99
CA GLU A 103 -5.68 4.06 13.62
C GLU A 103 -6.93 4.93 13.57
N LEU A 104 -6.93 6.02 14.30
CA LEU A 104 -8.06 6.97 14.36
C LEU A 104 -7.85 8.20 13.48
N ARG A 105 -6.61 8.48 13.07
CA ARG A 105 -6.31 9.61 12.20
C ARG A 105 -6.69 9.29 10.75
N LYS A 106 -6.82 10.33 9.93
CA LYS A 106 -7.04 10.19 8.49
C LYS A 106 -5.81 9.53 7.86
N PHE A 107 -5.97 8.35 7.26
CA PHE A 107 -4.86 7.61 6.66
C PHE A 107 -5.19 7.16 5.24
N ALA A 108 -4.16 6.85 4.49
CA ALA A 108 -4.25 6.10 3.24
C ALA A 108 -3.31 4.88 3.33
N ALA A 109 -3.59 3.84 2.58
CA ALA A 109 -2.77 2.64 2.60
C ALA A 109 -2.66 2.01 1.21
N VAL A 110 -1.49 1.48 0.89
CA VAL A 110 -1.27 0.61 -0.27
C VAL A 110 -0.83 -0.74 0.28
N LEU A 111 -1.56 -1.79 -0.03
CA LEU A 111 -1.37 -3.10 0.57
C LEU A 111 -1.12 -4.16 -0.49
N HIS A 112 0.11 -4.67 -0.51
CA HIS A 112 0.53 -5.76 -1.39
C HIS A 112 0.18 -7.09 -0.74
N VAL A 113 -0.34 -8.05 -1.51
CA VAL A 113 -0.86 -9.32 -0.95
C VAL A 113 -0.03 -10.55 -1.30
N THR A 114 0.96 -10.44 -2.17
CA THR A 114 1.90 -11.54 -2.45
C THR A 114 3.21 -11.32 -1.72
N CYS A 115 4.34 -11.63 -2.32
CA CYS A 115 5.65 -11.53 -1.63
C CYS A 115 5.87 -10.23 -0.89
#